data_ecd515f07414d1471b9fe201d6b83610
#
_entry.id   ecd515f07414d1471b9fe201d6b83610
#
_cell.length_a   1.000
_cell.length_b   1.000
_cell.length_c   1.000
_cell.angle_alpha   90.00
_cell.angle_beta   90.00
_cell.angle_gamma   90.00
#
_symmetry.space_group_name_H-M   'P 1'
#
loop_
_entity.id
_entity.type
_entity.pdbx_description
1 polymer ?
#
loop_
_entity_poly.entity_id
_entity_poly.type
_entity_poly.pdbx_seq_one_letter_code
_entity_poly.pdbx_strand_id
1 'polypeptide(L)'
;MKKIATSQFHDYYEAQLQMHLICLRYYFEFTDTQGEKIYYGNYEFYKECITNRDRMFDCPQNLREEEMFEVPDWAANKVVYQIFPARFAASQQVDKEQWYKAPISSMDDLHGDLRGIIEHLDHVQNLGIDVLYMTPIFKSYSSHKYDIIDYYQIDPSFGTTEDLRELVHEAHKRGMKIVMDAVFNHTGREFFAFEDIMEKGEKSKYLDWYYIEKFPLKSERGEIPNYKCFGYYGGMPKLNLKNPEVEKFFTDVACYWIKECDIDGWRMDVGDEISHYFWKNFRRAVKAVKKDMLIIGEIWHYAGDFLEGDEWDTVMNYPFYLNLIDLLADEKINVSQFIQNLGY
;
A
#
# COMPACT_ATOMS: atom_id res chain seq x y z
N MET A 1 -20.58 3.08 -26.05
CA MET A 1 -20.08 3.58 -24.75
C MET A 1 -21.20 4.32 -24.02
N LYS A 2 -21.20 4.30 -22.71
CA LYS A 2 -22.17 5.03 -21.86
C LYS A 2 -21.47 6.24 -21.25
N LYS A 3 -22.11 7.42 -21.29
CA LYS A 3 -21.60 8.60 -20.59
C LYS A 3 -21.72 8.39 -19.08
N ILE A 4 -20.62 8.49 -18.36
CA ILE A 4 -20.53 8.24 -16.90
C ILE A 4 -20.32 9.50 -16.07
N ALA A 5 -19.71 10.54 -16.65
CA ALA A 5 -19.45 11.81 -15.98
C ALA A 5 -19.35 12.97 -16.98
N THR A 6 -19.45 14.20 -16.45
CA THR A 6 -19.22 15.46 -17.18
C THR A 6 -18.40 16.38 -16.27
N SER A 7 -17.34 16.96 -16.78
CA SER A 7 -16.63 18.08 -16.17
C SER A 7 -16.90 19.39 -16.93
N GLN A 8 -16.26 20.48 -16.53
CA GLN A 8 -16.40 21.77 -17.21
C GLN A 8 -15.99 21.72 -18.70
N PHE A 9 -15.04 20.85 -19.06
CA PHE A 9 -14.45 20.78 -20.40
C PHE A 9 -14.56 19.42 -21.07
N HIS A 10 -14.97 18.36 -20.35
CA HIS A 10 -14.93 16.99 -20.84
C HIS A 10 -16.17 16.20 -20.45
N ASP A 11 -16.62 15.36 -21.37
CA ASP A 11 -17.57 14.29 -21.15
C ASP A 11 -16.81 12.96 -21.12
N TYR A 12 -17.05 12.15 -20.10
CA TYR A 12 -16.39 10.85 -19.91
C TYR A 12 -17.33 9.72 -20.30
N TYR A 13 -16.81 8.80 -21.12
CA TYR A 13 -17.58 7.66 -21.63
C TYR A 13 -16.86 6.37 -21.28
N GLU A 14 -17.61 5.37 -20.86
CA GLU A 14 -17.13 4.04 -20.54
C GLU A 14 -17.75 2.99 -21.44
N ALA A 15 -16.96 1.96 -21.80
CA ALA A 15 -17.43 0.70 -22.37
C ALA A 15 -16.66 -0.44 -21.74
N GLN A 16 -17.37 -1.50 -21.32
CA GLN A 16 -16.76 -2.73 -20.83
C GLN A 16 -16.77 -3.77 -21.95
N LEU A 17 -15.62 -4.39 -22.18
CA LEU A 17 -15.45 -5.43 -23.17
C LEU A 17 -14.95 -6.70 -22.48
N GLN A 18 -15.64 -7.81 -22.71
CA GLN A 18 -15.13 -9.12 -22.31
C GLN A 18 -14.20 -9.62 -23.42
N MET A 19 -12.91 -9.66 -23.13
CA MET A 19 -11.90 -10.09 -24.09
C MET A 19 -11.70 -11.63 -23.99
N HIS A 20 -11.76 -12.26 -25.16
CA HIS A 20 -11.41 -13.69 -25.33
C HIS A 20 -10.11 -13.86 -26.13
N LEU A 21 -9.47 -12.76 -26.52
CA LEU A 21 -8.27 -12.69 -27.34
C LEU A 21 -7.17 -11.92 -26.62
N ILE A 22 -5.95 -12.31 -26.89
CA ILE A 22 -4.73 -11.73 -26.27
C ILE A 22 -4.44 -10.31 -26.76
N CYS A 23 -5.03 -9.90 -27.90
CA CYS A 23 -4.82 -8.59 -28.48
C CYS A 23 -6.14 -8.04 -29.02
N LEU A 24 -6.44 -6.81 -28.67
CA LEU A 24 -7.56 -6.05 -29.22
C LEU A 24 -7.05 -4.79 -29.90
N ARG A 25 -7.49 -4.53 -31.13
CA ARG A 25 -7.34 -3.25 -31.79
C ARG A 25 -8.66 -2.57 -31.91
N TYR A 26 -8.70 -1.26 -31.69
CA TYR A 26 -9.94 -0.51 -31.66
C TYR A 26 -9.73 0.92 -32.13
N TYR A 27 -10.82 1.57 -32.50
CA TYR A 27 -10.94 2.99 -32.75
C TYR A 27 -12.29 3.46 -32.22
N PHE A 28 -12.46 4.75 -32.11
CA PHE A 28 -13.75 5.35 -31.72
C PHE A 28 -14.48 5.87 -32.93
N GLU A 29 -15.77 5.59 -33.04
CA GLU A 29 -16.68 6.21 -34.02
C GLU A 29 -17.54 7.22 -33.27
N PHE A 30 -17.52 8.46 -33.73
CA PHE A 30 -18.38 9.52 -33.24
C PHE A 30 -19.41 9.84 -34.35
N THR A 31 -20.68 9.89 -33.96
CA THR A 31 -21.78 10.25 -34.87
C THR A 31 -22.45 11.49 -34.31
N ASP A 32 -22.57 12.53 -35.12
CA ASP A 32 -23.26 13.74 -34.71
C ASP A 32 -24.80 13.62 -34.84
N THR A 33 -25.52 14.68 -34.49
CA THR A 33 -26.99 14.72 -34.52
C THR A 33 -27.57 14.72 -35.95
N GLN A 34 -26.74 14.94 -36.96
CA GLN A 34 -27.10 14.91 -38.37
C GLN A 34 -26.77 13.56 -39.04
N GLY A 35 -26.11 12.66 -38.29
CA GLY A 35 -25.70 11.34 -38.77
C GLY A 35 -24.34 11.33 -39.46
N GLU A 36 -23.61 12.44 -39.45
CA GLU A 36 -22.24 12.50 -39.93
C GLU A 36 -21.29 11.78 -38.98
N LYS A 37 -20.33 11.04 -39.57
CA LYS A 37 -19.40 10.20 -38.80
C LYS A 37 -17.97 10.71 -38.91
N ILE A 38 -17.25 10.62 -37.77
CA ILE A 38 -15.80 10.82 -37.70
C ILE A 38 -15.19 9.69 -36.84
N TYR A 39 -14.00 9.29 -37.19
CA TYR A 39 -13.31 8.18 -36.56
C TYR A 39 -12.04 8.67 -35.87
N TYR A 40 -11.76 8.18 -34.67
CA TYR A 40 -10.56 8.55 -33.90
C TYR A 40 -9.72 7.30 -33.59
N GLY A 41 -8.51 7.31 -34.08
CA GLY A 41 -7.56 6.21 -33.85
C GLY A 41 -6.13 6.71 -33.98
N ASN A 42 -5.21 6.07 -33.27
CA ASN A 42 -3.78 6.43 -33.22
C ASN A 42 -3.54 7.95 -33.04
N TYR A 43 -4.32 8.56 -32.14
CA TYR A 43 -4.25 9.99 -31.78
C TYR A 43 -4.62 10.97 -32.93
N GLU A 44 -5.25 10.49 -34.00
CA GLU A 44 -5.72 11.32 -35.11
C GLU A 44 -7.19 11.08 -35.48
N PHE A 45 -7.83 12.09 -36.10
CA PHE A 45 -9.21 11.99 -36.60
C PHE A 45 -9.23 11.70 -38.10
N TYR A 46 -10.10 10.76 -38.49
CA TYR A 46 -10.28 10.32 -39.87
C TYR A 46 -11.74 10.51 -40.30
N LYS A 47 -11.96 10.94 -41.57
CA LYS A 47 -13.29 11.06 -42.13
C LYS A 47 -13.84 9.73 -42.63
N GLU A 48 -12.98 8.77 -42.91
CA GLU A 48 -13.33 7.44 -43.38
C GLU A 48 -13.11 6.40 -42.32
N CYS A 49 -13.90 5.33 -42.35
CA CYS A 49 -13.75 4.19 -41.44
C CYS A 49 -12.30 3.65 -41.45
N ILE A 50 -11.72 3.46 -40.27
CA ILE A 50 -10.34 3.02 -40.14
C ILE A 50 -10.25 1.51 -40.43
N THR A 51 -9.69 1.16 -41.59
CA THR A 51 -9.43 -0.24 -41.98
C THR A 51 -7.96 -0.64 -41.82
N ASN A 52 -7.06 0.34 -41.79
CA ASN A 52 -5.64 0.10 -41.55
C ASN A 52 -5.40 -0.04 -40.06
N ARG A 53 -4.89 -1.20 -39.64
CA ARG A 53 -4.57 -1.53 -38.23
C ARG A 53 -3.54 -0.59 -37.59
N ASP A 54 -2.62 -0.02 -38.39
CA ASP A 54 -1.59 0.89 -37.88
C ASP A 54 -2.16 2.26 -37.48
N ARG A 55 -3.45 2.51 -37.80
CA ARG A 55 -4.20 3.70 -37.40
C ARG A 55 -5.17 3.44 -36.24
N MET A 56 -5.17 2.23 -35.67
CA MET A 56 -6.01 1.86 -34.55
C MET A 56 -5.23 1.99 -33.25
N PHE A 57 -5.93 2.13 -32.14
CA PHE A 57 -5.35 1.91 -30.83
C PHE A 57 -5.16 0.43 -30.61
N ASP A 58 -4.09 0.06 -29.94
CA ASP A 58 -3.85 -1.29 -29.47
C ASP A 58 -4.17 -1.38 -27.96
N CYS A 59 -4.97 -2.36 -27.57
CA CYS A 59 -5.00 -2.81 -26.19
C CYS A 59 -3.76 -3.69 -25.94
N PRO A 60 -3.17 -3.68 -24.72
CA PRO A 60 -1.91 -4.36 -24.45
C PRO A 60 -1.84 -5.75 -25.07
N GLN A 61 -0.72 -6.02 -25.72
CA GLN A 61 -0.46 -7.30 -26.38
C GLN A 61 0.31 -8.21 -25.42
N ASN A 62 0.01 -9.51 -25.48
CA ASN A 62 0.74 -10.54 -24.73
C ASN A 62 0.72 -10.36 -23.21
N LEU A 63 -0.42 -9.95 -22.65
CA LEU A 63 -0.62 -10.01 -21.21
C LEU A 63 -0.47 -11.46 -20.75
N ARG A 64 0.37 -11.67 -19.76
CA ARG A 64 0.37 -12.92 -18.99
C ARG A 64 -0.83 -12.89 -18.05
N GLU A 65 -1.30 -14.06 -17.61
CA GLU A 65 -2.33 -14.11 -16.55
C GLU A 65 -1.93 -13.28 -15.33
N GLU A 66 -0.64 -13.21 -15.01
CA GLU A 66 -0.05 -12.48 -13.90
C GLU A 66 -0.08 -10.95 -14.08
N GLU A 67 -0.24 -10.48 -15.33
CA GLU A 67 -0.30 -9.05 -15.69
C GLU A 67 -1.76 -8.57 -15.84
N MET A 68 -2.74 -9.45 -15.67
CA MET A 68 -4.14 -9.03 -15.59
C MET A 68 -4.40 -8.38 -14.25
N PHE A 69 -5.06 -7.23 -14.26
CA PHE A 69 -5.44 -6.54 -13.03
C PHE A 69 -6.54 -7.33 -12.32
N GLU A 70 -6.12 -8.22 -11.42
CA GLU A 70 -7.01 -8.98 -10.55
C GLU A 70 -6.84 -8.52 -9.11
N VAL A 71 -7.87 -7.87 -8.59
CA VAL A 71 -7.99 -7.57 -7.15
C VAL A 71 -8.74 -8.71 -6.49
N PRO A 72 -8.40 -9.11 -5.25
CA PRO A 72 -9.18 -10.12 -4.55
C PRO A 72 -10.67 -9.75 -4.47
N ASP A 73 -11.55 -10.67 -4.84
CA ASP A 73 -13.01 -10.44 -4.89
C ASP A 73 -13.56 -9.86 -3.58
N TRP A 74 -13.00 -10.31 -2.46
CA TRP A 74 -13.43 -9.85 -1.14
C TRP A 74 -13.12 -8.37 -0.87
N ALA A 75 -12.16 -7.75 -1.58
CA ALA A 75 -11.70 -6.39 -1.32
C ALA A 75 -12.62 -5.30 -1.89
N ALA A 76 -13.50 -5.66 -2.84
CA ALA A 76 -14.42 -4.71 -3.45
C ALA A 76 -15.47 -4.21 -2.44
N ASN A 77 -15.73 -2.90 -2.46
CA ASN A 77 -16.76 -2.25 -1.62
C ASN A 77 -16.57 -2.47 -0.10
N LYS A 78 -15.32 -2.53 0.37
CA LYS A 78 -14.97 -2.74 1.77
C LYS A 78 -14.61 -1.43 2.47
N VAL A 79 -14.99 -1.32 3.74
CA VAL A 79 -14.60 -0.22 4.61
C VAL A 79 -13.38 -0.67 5.41
N VAL A 80 -12.26 0.05 5.20
CA VAL A 80 -10.99 -0.19 5.91
C VAL A 80 -10.87 0.76 7.08
N TYR A 81 -10.55 0.24 8.25
CA TYR A 81 -10.27 1.02 9.45
C TYR A 81 -8.84 0.83 9.89
N GLN A 82 -8.09 1.93 9.94
CA GLN A 82 -6.71 1.92 10.42
C GLN A 82 -6.68 2.00 11.94
N ILE A 83 -5.94 1.08 12.56
CA ILE A 83 -5.63 1.10 14.00
C ILE A 83 -4.16 1.39 14.20
N PHE A 84 -3.87 2.30 15.13
CA PHE A 84 -2.56 2.47 15.75
C PHE A 84 -2.57 1.66 17.06
N PRO A 85 -1.98 0.44 17.11
CA PRO A 85 -2.20 -0.49 18.23
C PRO A 85 -1.93 0.11 19.60
N ALA A 86 -0.79 0.80 19.79
CA ALA A 86 -0.42 1.44 21.05
C ALA A 86 -1.46 2.44 21.59
N ARG A 87 -2.42 2.88 20.77
CA ARG A 87 -3.41 3.93 21.08
C ARG A 87 -4.85 3.49 20.98
N PHE A 88 -5.10 2.23 20.65
CA PHE A 88 -6.48 1.77 20.44
C PHE A 88 -7.08 1.27 21.74
N ALA A 89 -6.59 0.15 22.28
CA ALA A 89 -7.12 -0.45 23.48
C ALA A 89 -6.06 -1.30 24.18
N ALA A 90 -5.97 -1.20 25.50
CA ALA A 90 -5.14 -2.04 26.34
C ALA A 90 -5.96 -3.16 26.98
N SER A 91 -5.43 -4.38 27.01
CA SER A 91 -6.06 -5.53 27.68
C SER A 91 -5.93 -5.49 29.20
N GLN A 92 -4.90 -4.83 29.72
CA GLN A 92 -4.73 -4.66 31.16
C GLN A 92 -5.58 -3.48 31.63
N GLN A 93 -6.36 -3.71 32.69
CA GLN A 93 -7.33 -2.79 33.27
C GLN A 93 -6.98 -1.31 33.10
N VAL A 94 -7.35 -0.77 31.96
CA VAL A 94 -7.45 0.65 31.78
C VAL A 94 -8.84 1.02 32.27
N ASP A 95 -8.92 1.97 33.17
CA ASP A 95 -10.17 2.54 33.62
C ASP A 95 -11.04 2.85 32.38
N LYS A 96 -12.30 2.41 32.38
CA LYS A 96 -13.23 2.70 31.27
C LYS A 96 -13.32 4.18 30.94
N GLU A 97 -13.02 5.05 31.90
CA GLU A 97 -12.92 6.49 31.69
C GLU A 97 -11.74 6.87 30.77
N GLN A 98 -10.66 6.09 30.70
CA GLN A 98 -9.55 6.38 29.80
C GLN A 98 -9.90 6.13 28.32
N TRP A 99 -10.78 5.20 28.01
CA TRP A 99 -11.28 4.99 26.65
C TRP A 99 -11.96 6.24 26.06
N TYR A 100 -12.59 7.03 26.90
CA TYR A 100 -13.30 8.25 26.49
C TYR A 100 -12.53 9.54 26.77
N LYS A 101 -11.31 9.44 27.28
CA LYS A 101 -10.50 10.61 27.62
C LYS A 101 -9.99 11.32 26.36
N ALA A 102 -10.36 12.57 26.20
CA ALA A 102 -9.89 13.44 25.12
C ALA A 102 -9.50 14.82 25.69
N PRO A 103 -8.60 15.58 25.01
CA PRO A 103 -7.78 15.17 23.87
C PRO A 103 -6.52 14.39 24.30
N ILE A 104 -6.06 13.49 23.45
CA ILE A 104 -4.82 12.72 23.63
C ILE A 104 -3.74 13.37 22.77
N SER A 105 -2.56 13.58 23.35
CA SER A 105 -1.39 14.04 22.60
C SER A 105 -0.98 12.97 21.56
N SER A 106 -0.45 13.43 20.42
CA SER A 106 0.12 12.50 19.42
C SER A 106 1.30 11.67 19.95
N MET A 107 1.84 12.05 21.09
CA MET A 107 2.99 11.38 21.75
C MET A 107 2.57 10.43 22.88
N ASP A 108 1.29 10.38 23.26
CA ASP A 108 0.84 9.54 24.34
C ASP A 108 0.82 8.06 23.91
N ASP A 109 1.47 7.20 24.67
CA ASP A 109 1.32 5.76 24.61
C ASP A 109 0.19 5.38 25.57
N LEU A 110 -0.86 4.77 25.04
CA LEU A 110 -2.00 4.30 25.85
C LEU A 110 -1.87 2.82 26.21
N HIS A 111 -0.70 2.24 25.96
CA HIS A 111 -0.40 0.83 26.22
C HIS A 111 -1.38 -0.14 25.55
N GLY A 112 -1.93 0.26 24.38
CA GLY A 112 -2.79 -0.61 23.57
C GLY A 112 -1.99 -1.83 23.06
N ASP A 113 -2.68 -2.97 22.98
CA ASP A 113 -2.10 -4.25 22.60
C ASP A 113 -3.05 -5.08 21.72
N LEU A 114 -2.56 -6.20 21.17
CA LEU A 114 -3.34 -7.09 20.33
C LEU A 114 -4.55 -7.69 21.07
N ARG A 115 -4.40 -7.99 22.35
CA ARG A 115 -5.47 -8.51 23.20
C ARG A 115 -6.57 -7.48 23.38
N GLY A 116 -6.22 -6.22 23.61
CA GLY A 116 -7.17 -5.11 23.69
C GLY A 116 -7.92 -4.91 22.36
N ILE A 117 -7.27 -5.11 21.21
CA ILE A 117 -7.95 -5.09 19.91
C ILE A 117 -8.97 -6.24 19.82
N ILE A 118 -8.59 -7.47 20.21
CA ILE A 118 -9.48 -8.63 20.22
C ILE A 118 -10.74 -8.36 21.07
N GLU A 119 -10.57 -7.81 22.26
CA GLU A 119 -11.66 -7.50 23.19
C GLU A 119 -12.63 -6.43 22.64
N HIS A 120 -12.17 -5.61 21.67
CA HIS A 120 -12.98 -4.54 21.07
C HIS A 120 -13.40 -4.81 19.62
N LEU A 121 -13.23 -6.04 19.10
CA LEU A 121 -13.63 -6.38 17.72
C LEU A 121 -15.14 -6.19 17.49
N ASP A 122 -15.98 -6.39 18.50
CA ASP A 122 -17.43 -6.15 18.39
C ASP A 122 -17.73 -4.65 18.19
N HIS A 123 -16.96 -3.76 18.82
CA HIS A 123 -17.05 -2.32 18.59
C HIS A 123 -16.70 -1.99 17.13
N VAL A 124 -15.60 -2.54 16.61
CA VAL A 124 -15.16 -2.34 15.22
C VAL A 124 -16.20 -2.86 14.24
N GLN A 125 -16.75 -4.05 14.48
CA GLN A 125 -17.81 -4.64 13.66
C GLN A 125 -19.09 -3.77 13.66
N ASN A 126 -19.49 -3.25 14.81
CA ASN A 126 -20.68 -2.39 14.95
C ASN A 126 -20.52 -1.04 14.24
N LEU A 127 -19.29 -0.59 13.96
CA LEU A 127 -19.01 0.56 13.10
C LEU A 127 -19.19 0.25 11.61
N GLY A 128 -19.43 -1.01 11.24
CA GLY A 128 -19.55 -1.44 9.86
C GLY A 128 -18.22 -1.62 9.14
N ILE A 129 -17.15 -1.90 9.88
CA ILE A 129 -15.79 -2.11 9.34
C ILE A 129 -15.66 -3.53 8.80
N ASP A 130 -15.13 -3.66 7.59
CA ASP A 130 -14.87 -4.94 6.95
C ASP A 130 -13.39 -5.36 7.05
N VAL A 131 -12.47 -4.39 7.08
CA VAL A 131 -11.03 -4.63 7.05
C VAL A 131 -10.35 -3.82 8.14
N LEU A 132 -9.59 -4.49 8.96
CA LEU A 132 -8.78 -3.87 10.00
C LEU A 132 -7.34 -3.80 9.52
N TYR A 133 -6.83 -2.59 9.30
CA TYR A 133 -5.44 -2.32 8.99
C TYR A 133 -4.72 -1.85 10.24
N MET A 134 -3.64 -2.52 10.62
CA MET A 134 -2.80 -2.16 11.75
C MET A 134 -1.51 -1.51 11.26
N THR A 135 -1.13 -0.36 11.86
CA THR A 135 0.24 0.17 11.72
C THR A 135 1.24 -0.85 12.27
N PRO A 136 2.57 -0.70 12.04
CA PRO A 136 3.54 -1.75 12.33
C PRO A 136 3.44 -2.29 13.75
N ILE A 137 3.57 -3.62 13.89
CA ILE A 137 3.49 -4.33 15.18
C ILE A 137 4.77 -5.11 15.51
N PHE A 138 5.77 -5.06 14.63
CA PHE A 138 7.02 -5.78 14.83
C PHE A 138 7.93 -5.05 15.84
N LYS A 139 8.89 -5.79 16.38
CA LYS A 139 9.80 -5.29 17.40
C LYS A 139 10.54 -4.04 16.96
N SER A 140 10.43 -2.99 17.77
CA SER A 140 11.02 -1.67 17.55
C SER A 140 11.11 -0.92 18.88
N TYR A 141 12.00 0.06 18.97
CA TYR A 141 12.11 0.90 20.16
C TYR A 141 11.15 2.09 20.16
N SER A 142 10.70 2.55 19.00
CA SER A 142 9.74 3.64 18.93
C SER A 142 8.31 3.19 19.24
N SER A 143 7.45 4.13 19.62
CA SER A 143 6.02 3.86 19.80
C SER A 143 5.29 3.63 18.47
N HIS A 144 5.77 4.22 17.37
CA HIS A 144 5.17 4.08 16.04
C HIS A 144 5.59 2.80 15.30
N LYS A 145 6.69 2.15 15.71
CA LYS A 145 7.21 0.88 15.17
C LYS A 145 7.65 0.89 13.69
N TYR A 146 7.80 2.05 13.04
CA TYR A 146 8.32 2.10 11.66
C TYR A 146 9.85 1.89 11.58
N ASP A 147 10.59 1.93 12.67
CA ASP A 147 12.01 1.62 12.80
C ASP A 147 12.21 0.18 13.29
N ILE A 148 11.75 -0.79 12.49
CA ILE A 148 11.74 -2.22 12.87
C ILE A 148 13.15 -2.76 13.02
N ILE A 149 13.39 -3.50 14.11
CA ILE A 149 14.67 -4.15 14.42
C ILE A 149 14.62 -5.68 14.33
N ASP A 150 13.42 -6.27 14.37
CA ASP A 150 13.21 -7.70 14.15
C ASP A 150 11.85 -7.93 13.50
N TYR A 151 11.86 -8.40 12.25
CA TYR A 151 10.64 -8.62 11.44
C TYR A 151 9.97 -9.97 11.72
N TYR A 152 10.60 -10.86 12.47
CA TYR A 152 10.03 -12.16 12.86
C TYR A 152 9.49 -12.17 14.29
N GLN A 153 9.60 -11.07 15.00
CA GLN A 153 9.12 -10.92 16.36
C GLN A 153 8.07 -9.80 16.46
N ILE A 154 6.89 -10.12 17.00
CA ILE A 154 5.94 -9.11 17.45
C ILE A 154 6.57 -8.33 18.61
N ASP A 155 6.35 -7.02 18.64
CA ASP A 155 6.83 -6.20 19.75
C ASP A 155 6.23 -6.69 21.06
N PRO A 156 7.05 -6.95 22.09
CA PRO A 156 6.55 -7.44 23.37
C PRO A 156 5.50 -6.55 24.05
N SER A 157 5.46 -5.25 23.72
CA SER A 157 4.42 -4.35 24.21
C SER A 157 3.05 -4.62 23.59
N PHE A 158 3.01 -5.29 22.43
CA PHE A 158 1.76 -5.61 21.73
C PHE A 158 1.28 -7.04 21.96
N GLY A 159 2.16 -7.93 22.43
CA GLY A 159 1.81 -9.33 22.69
C GLY A 159 2.69 -10.32 21.95
N THR A 160 2.11 -11.43 21.56
CA THR A 160 2.81 -12.58 20.99
C THR A 160 2.27 -12.93 19.59
N THR A 161 2.94 -13.87 18.91
CA THR A 161 2.45 -14.45 17.66
C THR A 161 1.09 -15.15 17.85
N GLU A 162 0.90 -15.77 19.00
CA GLU A 162 -0.35 -16.43 19.38
C GLU A 162 -1.50 -15.41 19.50
N ASP A 163 -1.24 -14.23 20.06
CA ASP A 163 -2.23 -13.15 20.13
C ASP A 163 -2.60 -12.64 18.74
N LEU A 164 -1.64 -12.55 17.81
CA LEU A 164 -1.94 -12.18 16.42
C LEU A 164 -2.78 -13.26 15.72
N ARG A 165 -2.45 -14.54 15.91
CA ARG A 165 -3.28 -15.64 15.35
C ARG A 165 -4.71 -15.60 15.88
N GLU A 166 -4.87 -15.35 17.18
CA GLU A 166 -6.19 -15.22 17.79
C GLU A 166 -6.93 -14.00 17.23
N LEU A 167 -6.27 -12.86 17.09
CA LEU A 167 -6.86 -11.67 16.48
C LEU A 167 -7.38 -11.95 15.07
N VAL A 168 -6.56 -12.56 14.21
CA VAL A 168 -6.97 -12.90 12.84
C VAL A 168 -8.16 -13.87 12.86
N HIS A 169 -8.10 -14.91 13.69
CA HIS A 169 -9.17 -15.88 13.82
C HIS A 169 -10.49 -15.25 14.29
N GLU A 170 -10.44 -14.39 15.31
CA GLU A 170 -11.62 -13.70 15.85
C GLU A 170 -12.19 -12.66 14.88
N ALA A 171 -11.32 -12.01 14.10
CA ALA A 171 -11.73 -11.11 13.01
C ALA A 171 -12.44 -11.89 11.89
N HIS A 172 -11.88 -13.02 11.46
CA HIS A 172 -12.47 -13.89 10.43
C HIS A 172 -13.84 -14.43 10.84
N LYS A 173 -14.04 -14.82 12.10
CA LYS A 173 -15.37 -15.25 12.63
C LYS A 173 -16.42 -14.16 12.47
N ARG A 174 -16.03 -12.89 12.48
CA ARG A 174 -16.92 -11.73 12.31
C ARG A 174 -17.03 -11.27 10.86
N GLY A 175 -16.39 -12.00 9.91
CA GLY A 175 -16.34 -11.62 8.50
C GLY A 175 -15.40 -10.48 8.18
N MET A 176 -14.55 -10.06 9.13
CA MET A 176 -13.56 -9.02 8.95
C MET A 176 -12.23 -9.60 8.45
N LYS A 177 -11.44 -8.79 7.75
CA LYS A 177 -10.11 -9.10 7.21
C LYS A 177 -9.03 -8.31 7.94
N ILE A 178 -7.81 -8.87 7.99
CA ILE A 178 -6.66 -8.26 8.65
C ILE A 178 -5.57 -7.91 7.64
N VAL A 179 -5.17 -6.63 7.62
CA VAL A 179 -4.05 -6.10 6.85
C VAL A 179 -2.97 -5.63 7.80
N MET A 180 -1.73 -6.04 7.55
CA MET A 180 -0.55 -5.62 8.31
C MET A 180 0.29 -4.62 7.51
N ASP A 181 1.15 -3.89 8.21
CA ASP A 181 2.08 -2.92 7.62
C ASP A 181 3.43 -3.58 7.29
N ALA A 182 3.89 -3.41 6.06
CA ALA A 182 5.17 -3.91 5.56
C ALA A 182 6.16 -2.76 5.37
N VAL A 183 6.99 -2.52 6.37
CA VAL A 183 8.04 -1.50 6.33
C VAL A 183 9.30 -2.10 5.72
N PHE A 184 9.36 -2.13 4.39
CA PHE A 184 10.47 -2.76 3.64
C PHE A 184 11.37 -1.76 2.91
N ASN A 185 11.06 -0.45 2.98
CA ASN A 185 11.92 0.58 2.44
C ASN A 185 13.19 0.79 3.28
N HIS A 186 13.09 0.62 4.59
CA HIS A 186 14.15 0.87 5.56
C HIS A 186 13.99 -0.06 6.78
N THR A 187 14.99 -0.10 7.63
CA THR A 187 14.94 -0.78 8.93
C THR A 187 15.20 0.20 10.06
N GLY A 188 15.01 -0.23 11.30
CA GLY A 188 15.62 0.43 12.44
C GLY A 188 17.14 0.30 12.38
N ARG A 189 17.84 1.23 13.03
CA ARG A 189 19.30 1.24 13.09
C ARG A 189 19.86 0.03 13.82
N GLU A 190 19.13 -0.50 14.78
CA GLU A 190 19.48 -1.66 15.58
C GLU A 190 19.01 -2.99 14.95
N PHE A 191 18.65 -2.99 13.68
CA PHE A 191 18.46 -4.21 12.92
C PHE A 191 19.80 -4.90 12.69
N PHE A 192 19.85 -6.22 12.88
CA PHE A 192 21.09 -7.00 12.95
C PHE A 192 22.10 -6.72 11.83
N ALA A 193 21.61 -6.47 10.60
CA ALA A 193 22.48 -6.23 9.46
C ALA A 193 23.12 -4.84 9.51
N PHE A 194 22.41 -3.82 10.00
CA PHE A 194 22.99 -2.48 10.14
C PHE A 194 23.85 -2.37 11.39
N GLU A 195 23.53 -3.08 12.48
CA GLU A 195 24.41 -3.20 13.66
C GLU A 195 25.78 -3.80 13.28
N ASP A 196 25.80 -4.87 12.48
CA ASP A 196 27.04 -5.47 11.99
C ASP A 196 27.87 -4.47 11.17
N ILE A 197 27.21 -3.59 10.38
CA ILE A 197 27.92 -2.51 9.65
C ILE A 197 28.46 -1.47 10.63
N MET A 198 27.73 -1.09 11.67
CA MET A 198 28.21 -0.15 12.68
C MET A 198 29.42 -0.69 13.45
N GLU A 199 29.43 -1.99 13.75
CA GLU A 199 30.52 -2.64 14.48
C GLU A 199 31.77 -2.88 13.60
N LYS A 200 31.59 -3.40 12.37
CA LYS A 200 32.68 -3.92 11.54
C LYS A 200 33.09 -2.94 10.42
N GLY A 201 32.32 -1.88 10.20
CA GLY A 201 32.57 -0.92 9.13
C GLY A 201 32.64 -1.60 7.77
N GLU A 202 33.66 -1.26 6.98
CA GLU A 202 33.88 -1.81 5.64
C GLU A 202 34.06 -3.34 5.57
N LYS A 203 34.25 -4.00 6.72
CA LYS A 203 34.40 -5.48 6.80
C LYS A 203 33.07 -6.21 7.02
N SER A 204 31.97 -5.48 7.14
CA SER A 204 30.65 -6.10 7.28
C SER A 204 30.26 -6.84 6.01
N LYS A 205 29.70 -8.03 6.17
CA LYS A 205 29.12 -8.80 5.07
C LYS A 205 27.79 -8.24 4.57
N TYR A 206 27.20 -7.31 5.30
CA TYR A 206 25.92 -6.68 4.99
C TYR A 206 26.04 -5.31 4.36
N LEU A 207 27.25 -4.88 3.92
CA LEU A 207 27.45 -3.57 3.30
C LEU A 207 26.49 -3.33 2.13
N ASP A 208 26.32 -4.32 1.26
CA ASP A 208 25.47 -4.23 0.08
C ASP A 208 23.96 -4.32 0.39
N TRP A 209 23.59 -4.51 1.66
CA TRP A 209 22.19 -4.47 2.09
C TRP A 209 21.67 -3.03 2.22
N TYR A 210 22.57 -2.06 2.30
CA TYR A 210 22.27 -0.64 2.46
C TYR A 210 23.07 0.21 1.48
N TYR A 211 22.72 1.48 1.39
CA TYR A 211 23.43 2.45 0.56
C TYR A 211 24.35 3.30 1.44
N ILE A 212 25.57 2.81 1.69
CA ILE A 212 26.59 3.49 2.49
C ILE A 212 27.45 4.37 1.57
N GLU A 213 27.62 5.66 1.89
CA GLU A 213 28.38 6.60 1.08
C GLU A 213 29.85 6.64 1.51
N LYS A 214 30.12 6.61 2.81
CA LYS A 214 31.48 6.62 3.37
C LYS A 214 31.50 6.20 4.84
N PHE A 215 32.70 5.87 5.32
CA PHE A 215 32.99 5.62 6.74
C PHE A 215 33.87 6.75 7.34
N PRO A 216 33.83 6.98 8.67
CA PRO A 216 32.90 6.33 9.63
C PRO A 216 31.45 6.78 9.39
N LEU A 217 30.50 5.94 9.77
CA LEU A 217 29.08 6.30 9.68
C LEU A 217 28.78 7.53 10.56
N LYS A 218 28.04 8.48 10.00
CA LYS A 218 27.59 9.68 10.69
C LYS A 218 26.06 9.75 10.67
N SER A 219 25.47 9.99 11.81
CA SER A 219 24.03 10.10 11.98
C SER A 219 23.65 10.96 13.20
N GLU A 220 24.45 11.99 13.49
CA GLU A 220 24.14 12.87 14.60
C GLU A 220 22.84 13.63 14.34
N ARG A 221 22.10 13.90 15.40
CA ARG A 221 20.80 14.58 15.30
C ARG A 221 20.99 15.99 14.70
N GLY A 222 20.35 16.25 13.57
CA GLY A 222 20.43 17.53 12.85
C GLY A 222 21.48 17.58 11.74
N GLU A 223 22.27 16.51 11.56
CA GLU A 223 23.17 16.35 10.41
C GLU A 223 22.55 15.37 9.39
N ILE A 224 22.87 15.60 8.11
CA ILE A 224 22.50 14.65 7.06
C ILE A 224 23.39 13.41 7.20
N PRO A 225 22.82 12.21 7.37
CA PRO A 225 23.59 10.98 7.44
C PRO A 225 24.43 10.77 6.18
N ASN A 226 25.56 10.07 6.32
CA ASN A 226 26.41 9.68 5.18
C ASN A 226 26.08 8.27 4.65
N TYR A 227 24.84 7.89 4.76
CA TYR A 227 24.20 6.73 4.15
C TYR A 227 22.75 7.09 3.80
N LYS A 228 22.16 6.41 2.83
CA LYS A 228 20.74 6.66 2.49
C LYS A 228 19.84 6.25 3.64
N CYS A 229 18.81 7.04 3.89
CA CYS A 229 17.83 6.79 4.95
C CYS A 229 16.49 7.43 4.58
N PHE A 230 15.41 6.97 5.20
CA PHE A 230 14.10 7.55 5.04
C PHE A 230 14.06 8.96 5.67
N GLY A 231 13.53 9.94 4.93
CA GLY A 231 13.33 11.31 5.42
C GLY A 231 14.60 12.00 5.96
N TYR A 232 15.80 11.60 5.50
CA TYR A 232 17.09 12.06 6.02
C TYR A 232 17.30 11.77 7.52
N TYR A 233 16.52 10.84 8.07
CA TYR A 233 16.63 10.43 9.47
C TYR A 233 17.53 9.21 9.63
N GLY A 234 18.69 9.37 10.25
CA GLY A 234 19.70 8.31 10.38
C GLY A 234 19.28 7.09 11.20
N GLY A 235 18.17 7.16 11.93
CA GLY A 235 17.57 6.01 12.61
C GLY A 235 16.86 5.01 11.71
N MET A 236 16.65 5.37 10.42
CA MET A 236 15.91 4.55 9.45
C MET A 236 16.73 4.34 8.17
N PRO A 237 17.83 3.55 8.23
CA PRO A 237 18.69 3.29 7.07
C PRO A 237 17.93 2.56 5.95
N LYS A 238 18.10 3.08 4.71
CA LYS A 238 17.41 2.59 3.51
C LYS A 238 18.00 1.29 3.01
N LEU A 239 17.12 0.30 2.82
CA LEU A 239 17.48 -1.01 2.28
C LEU A 239 17.77 -0.97 0.78
N ASN A 240 18.74 -1.75 0.36
CA ASN A 240 19.05 -2.02 -1.04
C ASN A 240 18.29 -3.26 -1.53
N LEU A 241 17.02 -3.10 -1.85
CA LEU A 241 16.16 -4.18 -2.37
C LEU A 241 16.55 -4.66 -3.79
N LYS A 242 17.59 -4.09 -4.41
CA LYS A 242 18.21 -4.67 -5.62
C LYS A 242 19.16 -5.82 -5.29
N ASN A 243 19.60 -5.92 -4.03
CA ASN A 243 20.40 -7.06 -3.56
C ASN A 243 19.47 -8.28 -3.41
N PRO A 244 19.76 -9.41 -4.07
CA PRO A 244 18.90 -10.60 -4.03
C PRO A 244 18.73 -11.21 -2.62
N GLU A 245 19.72 -11.05 -1.74
CA GLU A 245 19.60 -11.52 -0.34
C GLU A 245 18.60 -10.67 0.44
N VAL A 246 18.61 -9.36 0.23
CA VAL A 246 17.66 -8.42 0.85
C VAL A 246 16.25 -8.65 0.31
N GLU A 247 16.10 -8.74 -1.01
CA GLU A 247 14.82 -9.06 -1.66
C GLU A 247 14.24 -10.36 -1.09
N LYS A 248 15.06 -11.42 -1.07
CA LYS A 248 14.65 -12.71 -0.53
C LYS A 248 14.25 -12.63 0.93
N PHE A 249 15.03 -11.95 1.78
CA PHE A 249 14.76 -11.82 3.22
C PHE A 249 13.39 -11.19 3.46
N PHE A 250 13.09 -10.05 2.84
CA PHE A 250 11.83 -9.35 3.06
C PHE A 250 10.62 -10.04 2.41
N THR A 251 10.84 -10.73 1.30
CA THR A 251 9.81 -11.60 0.71
C THR A 251 9.51 -12.80 1.61
N ASP A 252 10.53 -13.42 2.19
CA ASP A 252 10.36 -14.53 3.14
C ASP A 252 9.63 -14.07 4.42
N VAL A 253 9.92 -12.88 4.95
CA VAL A 253 9.18 -12.27 6.07
C VAL A 253 7.69 -12.16 5.74
N ALA A 254 7.37 -11.61 4.57
CA ALA A 254 5.97 -11.45 4.18
C ALA A 254 5.26 -12.80 4.07
N CYS A 255 5.89 -13.78 3.42
CA CYS A 255 5.36 -15.14 3.27
C CYS A 255 5.24 -15.88 4.60
N TYR A 256 6.14 -15.62 5.55
CA TYR A 256 6.10 -16.20 6.89
C TYR A 256 4.81 -15.80 7.64
N TRP A 257 4.51 -14.51 7.72
CA TRP A 257 3.33 -14.02 8.45
C TRP A 257 2.01 -14.45 7.82
N ILE A 258 1.96 -14.59 6.49
CA ILE A 258 0.80 -15.15 5.79
C ILE A 258 0.56 -16.60 6.25
N LYS A 259 1.60 -17.43 6.29
CA LYS A 259 1.52 -18.85 6.68
C LYS A 259 1.24 -19.03 8.16
N GLU A 260 1.85 -18.18 8.98
CA GLU A 260 1.86 -18.29 10.43
C GLU A 260 0.57 -17.80 11.06
N CYS A 261 -0.02 -16.74 10.51
CA CYS A 261 -1.17 -16.06 11.11
C CYS A 261 -2.39 -15.95 10.18
N ASP A 262 -2.30 -16.40 8.92
CA ASP A 262 -3.40 -16.34 7.93
C ASP A 262 -3.92 -14.90 7.69
N ILE A 263 -3.03 -13.89 7.73
CA ILE A 263 -3.39 -12.50 7.42
C ILE A 263 -3.91 -12.37 5.99
N ASP A 264 -4.68 -11.32 5.70
CA ASP A 264 -5.38 -11.15 4.42
C ASP A 264 -4.76 -10.11 3.50
N GLY A 265 -3.84 -9.31 4.00
CA GLY A 265 -3.18 -8.30 3.17
C GLY A 265 -1.95 -7.66 3.82
N TRP A 266 -1.22 -6.97 2.96
CA TRP A 266 -0.10 -6.12 3.31
C TRP A 266 -0.33 -4.70 2.81
N ARG A 267 -0.07 -3.70 3.66
CA ARG A 267 0.09 -2.31 3.24
C ARG A 267 1.59 -2.01 3.15
N MET A 268 2.01 -1.53 1.99
CA MET A 268 3.41 -1.29 1.64
C MET A 268 3.82 0.12 2.05
N ASP A 269 4.52 0.26 3.17
CA ASP A 269 5.05 1.54 3.65
C ASP A 269 6.07 2.13 2.67
N VAL A 270 5.93 3.43 2.36
CA VAL A 270 6.80 4.17 1.43
C VAL A 270 6.99 3.39 0.11
N GLY A 271 5.90 2.87 -0.44
CA GLY A 271 5.94 1.92 -1.55
C GLY A 271 6.56 2.47 -2.83
N ASP A 272 6.41 3.76 -3.09
CA ASP A 272 6.92 4.45 -4.28
C ASP A 272 8.45 4.69 -4.26
N GLU A 273 9.11 4.53 -3.12
CA GLU A 273 10.57 4.56 -3.03
C GLU A 273 11.24 3.20 -3.30
N ILE A 274 10.45 2.14 -3.51
CA ILE A 274 10.90 0.78 -3.79
C ILE A 274 10.70 0.49 -5.28
N SER A 275 11.63 -0.27 -5.88
CA SER A 275 11.60 -0.54 -7.31
C SER A 275 10.43 -1.43 -7.74
N HIS A 276 9.86 -1.18 -8.93
CA HIS A 276 8.87 -2.03 -9.59
C HIS A 276 9.30 -3.50 -9.66
N TYR A 277 10.58 -3.76 -9.91
CA TYR A 277 11.13 -5.12 -9.96
C TYR A 277 10.89 -5.89 -8.64
N PHE A 278 11.13 -5.24 -7.49
CA PHE A 278 10.85 -5.84 -6.19
C PHE A 278 9.36 -6.15 -6.02
N TRP A 279 8.49 -5.20 -6.37
CA TRP A 279 7.05 -5.38 -6.21
C TRP A 279 6.48 -6.51 -7.05
N LYS A 280 6.96 -6.67 -8.29
CA LYS A 280 6.58 -7.79 -9.18
C LYS A 280 6.96 -9.14 -8.58
N ASN A 281 8.17 -9.28 -8.04
CA ASN A 281 8.64 -10.49 -7.38
C ASN A 281 7.90 -10.75 -6.05
N PHE A 282 7.69 -9.70 -5.27
CA PHE A 282 6.93 -9.73 -4.03
C PHE A 282 5.51 -10.23 -4.26
N ARG A 283 4.78 -9.63 -5.23
CA ARG A 283 3.42 -10.07 -5.59
C ARG A 283 3.39 -11.54 -5.93
N ARG A 284 4.26 -12.01 -6.81
CA ARG A 284 4.32 -13.42 -7.19
C ARG A 284 4.50 -14.33 -5.98
N ALA A 285 5.40 -13.97 -5.07
CA ALA A 285 5.70 -14.76 -3.90
C ALA A 285 4.52 -14.82 -2.92
N VAL A 286 3.93 -13.69 -2.57
CA VAL A 286 2.81 -13.66 -1.60
C VAL A 286 1.54 -14.27 -2.18
N LYS A 287 1.22 -14.02 -3.46
CA LYS A 287 0.08 -14.64 -4.15
C LYS A 287 0.24 -16.14 -4.35
N ALA A 288 1.47 -16.65 -4.44
CA ALA A 288 1.74 -18.10 -4.47
C ALA A 288 1.46 -18.76 -3.10
N VAL A 289 1.56 -18.04 -1.99
CA VAL A 289 1.20 -18.54 -0.66
C VAL A 289 -0.31 -18.48 -0.43
N LYS A 290 -0.93 -17.34 -0.75
CA LYS A 290 -2.37 -17.10 -0.56
C LYS A 290 -2.86 -16.22 -1.73
N LYS A 291 -3.58 -16.82 -2.69
CA LYS A 291 -3.96 -16.16 -3.95
C LYS A 291 -4.75 -14.85 -3.74
N ASP A 292 -5.59 -14.82 -2.71
CA ASP A 292 -6.48 -13.71 -2.37
C ASP A 292 -5.87 -12.69 -1.38
N MET A 293 -4.53 -12.66 -1.23
CA MET A 293 -3.85 -11.60 -0.49
C MET A 293 -4.10 -10.24 -1.14
N LEU A 294 -4.43 -9.24 -0.33
CA LEU A 294 -4.53 -7.84 -0.77
C LEU A 294 -3.19 -7.13 -0.59
N ILE A 295 -2.73 -6.43 -1.63
CA ILE A 295 -1.51 -5.61 -1.59
C ILE A 295 -1.91 -4.15 -1.79
N ILE A 296 -1.74 -3.33 -0.75
CA ILE A 296 -2.11 -1.91 -0.73
C ILE A 296 -0.83 -1.07 -0.75
N GLY A 297 -0.58 -0.31 -1.81
CA GLY A 297 0.57 0.60 -1.87
C GLY A 297 0.33 1.90 -1.12
N GLU A 298 1.32 2.39 -0.35
CA GLU A 298 1.34 3.78 0.06
C GLU A 298 2.05 4.61 -1.01
N ILE A 299 1.33 5.56 -1.57
CA ILE A 299 1.82 6.55 -2.51
C ILE A 299 0.99 7.81 -2.39
N TRP A 300 1.65 8.99 -2.43
CA TRP A 300 1.00 10.29 -2.21
C TRP A 300 0.63 11.01 -3.50
N HIS A 301 0.98 10.45 -4.64
CA HIS A 301 0.75 11.02 -5.97
C HIS A 301 0.12 9.98 -6.91
N TYR A 302 0.21 10.20 -8.24
CA TYR A 302 -0.32 9.28 -9.23
C TYR A 302 0.30 7.88 -9.11
N ALA A 303 -0.55 6.87 -9.05
CA ALA A 303 -0.17 5.48 -8.78
C ALA A 303 -0.33 4.54 -10.00
N GLY A 304 -0.70 5.05 -11.16
CA GLY A 304 -1.04 4.23 -12.32
C GLY A 304 0.01 3.20 -12.70
N ASP A 305 1.28 3.60 -12.63
CA ASP A 305 2.41 2.74 -12.99
C ASP A 305 2.59 1.51 -12.07
N PHE A 306 2.02 1.54 -10.85
CA PHE A 306 2.02 0.44 -9.89
C PHE A 306 0.75 -0.42 -9.94
N LEU A 307 -0.27 0.00 -10.69
CA LEU A 307 -1.58 -0.64 -10.77
C LEU A 307 -1.82 -1.32 -12.14
N GLU A 308 -0.76 -1.75 -12.81
CA GLU A 308 -0.83 -2.43 -14.10
C GLU A 308 -1.17 -3.93 -14.00
N GLY A 309 -1.37 -4.46 -12.78
CA GLY A 309 -1.82 -5.82 -12.53
C GLY A 309 -0.76 -6.77 -11.98
N ASP A 310 0.53 -6.41 -12.05
CA ASP A 310 1.65 -7.26 -11.65
C ASP A 310 2.40 -6.78 -10.38
N GLU A 311 1.92 -5.70 -9.73
CA GLU A 311 2.49 -5.13 -8.52
C GLU A 311 1.46 -5.02 -7.40
N TRP A 312 0.83 -3.86 -7.21
CA TRP A 312 -0.17 -3.64 -6.17
C TRP A 312 -1.59 -3.90 -6.67
N ASP A 313 -2.49 -4.28 -5.75
CA ASP A 313 -3.91 -4.44 -6.06
C ASP A 313 -4.66 -3.11 -5.94
N THR A 314 -4.21 -2.23 -5.05
CA THR A 314 -4.81 -0.93 -4.76
C THR A 314 -3.83 -0.03 -4.02
N VAL A 315 -4.21 1.22 -3.77
CA VAL A 315 -3.40 2.22 -3.05
C VAL A 315 -4.22 2.97 -2.00
N MET A 316 -3.50 3.60 -1.06
CA MET A 316 -4.07 4.56 -0.11
C MET A 316 -4.33 5.89 -0.83
N ASN A 317 -5.34 5.99 -1.63
CA ASN A 317 -5.63 7.05 -2.60
C ASN A 317 -5.58 8.48 -2.01
N TYR A 318 -4.39 8.95 -1.63
CA TYR A 318 -4.16 10.29 -1.08
C TYR A 318 -4.60 11.43 -2.00
N PRO A 319 -4.43 11.36 -3.33
CA PRO A 319 -4.97 12.39 -4.22
C PRO A 319 -6.48 12.58 -4.06
N PHE A 320 -7.25 11.48 -3.96
CA PHE A 320 -8.69 11.56 -3.69
C PHE A 320 -8.98 12.17 -2.32
N TYR A 321 -8.30 11.68 -1.28
CA TYR A 321 -8.47 12.14 0.09
C TYR A 321 -8.20 13.65 0.24
N LEU A 322 -7.07 14.12 -0.30
CA LEU A 322 -6.69 15.53 -0.23
C LEU A 322 -7.69 16.42 -0.95
N ASN A 323 -8.13 16.03 -2.15
CA ASN A 323 -9.16 16.76 -2.88
C ASN A 323 -10.50 16.76 -2.14
N LEU A 324 -10.85 15.68 -1.45
CA LEU A 324 -12.08 15.62 -0.65
C LEU A 324 -12.02 16.58 0.55
N ILE A 325 -10.89 16.65 1.24
CA ILE A 325 -10.67 17.61 2.33
C ILE A 325 -10.72 19.06 1.80
N ASP A 326 -10.07 19.34 0.69
CA ASP A 326 -10.09 20.67 0.07
C ASP A 326 -11.51 21.08 -0.38
N LEU A 327 -12.37 20.12 -0.76
CA LEU A 327 -13.76 20.41 -1.12
C LEU A 327 -14.66 20.60 0.11
N LEU A 328 -14.60 19.70 1.10
CA LEU A 328 -15.61 19.60 2.15
C LEU A 328 -15.21 20.28 3.47
N ALA A 329 -13.93 20.32 3.80
CA ALA A 329 -13.45 20.84 5.06
C ALA A 329 -12.79 22.23 4.92
N ASP A 330 -11.92 22.37 3.93
CA ASP A 330 -11.14 23.59 3.74
C ASP A 330 -11.81 24.58 2.77
N GLU A 331 -12.84 24.13 2.02
CA GLU A 331 -13.58 24.92 1.03
C GLU A 331 -12.68 25.63 -0.01
N LYS A 332 -11.50 25.05 -0.31
CA LYS A 332 -10.50 25.61 -1.24
C LYS A 332 -10.86 25.40 -2.69
N ILE A 333 -11.63 24.36 -3.00
CA ILE A 333 -12.05 23.99 -4.36
C ILE A 333 -13.56 23.82 -4.44
N ASN A 334 -14.14 24.01 -5.61
CA ASN A 334 -15.54 23.72 -5.87
C ASN A 334 -15.73 22.32 -6.50
N VAL A 335 -17.01 21.87 -6.63
CA VAL A 335 -17.34 20.54 -7.17
C VAL A 335 -16.78 20.33 -8.59
N SER A 336 -16.78 21.36 -9.44
CA SER A 336 -16.23 21.24 -10.80
C SER A 336 -14.73 21.00 -10.79
N GLN A 337 -14.00 21.72 -9.93
CA GLN A 337 -12.57 21.51 -9.73
C GLN A 337 -12.28 20.13 -9.12
N PHE A 338 -13.09 19.70 -8.15
CA PHE A 338 -12.97 18.36 -7.58
C PHE A 338 -13.09 17.27 -8.66
N ILE A 339 -14.13 17.33 -9.50
CA ILE A 339 -14.33 16.36 -10.60
C ILE A 339 -13.16 16.42 -11.59
N GLN A 340 -12.68 17.62 -11.91
CA GLN A 340 -11.53 17.79 -12.80
C GLN A 340 -10.27 17.14 -12.23
N ASN A 341 -10.00 17.32 -10.92
CA ASN A 341 -8.84 16.74 -10.25
C ASN A 341 -8.90 15.21 -10.15
N LEU A 342 -10.09 14.61 -10.18
CA LEU A 342 -10.26 13.16 -10.21
C LEU A 342 -10.04 12.55 -11.61
N GLY A 343 -10.04 13.36 -12.64
CA GLY A 343 -9.90 12.90 -14.04
C GLY A 343 -8.45 12.87 -14.54
N TYR A 344 -7.48 13.05 -13.66
CA TYR A 344 -6.05 13.00 -13.98
C TYR A 344 -5.39 11.80 -13.32
#